data_9ceeb9539caf9bb8e6f6800bd699fed2
#
_entry.id   9ceeb9539caf9bb8e6f6800bd699fed2
#
_cell.length_a   1.000
_cell.length_b   1.000
_cell.length_c   1.000
_cell.angle_alpha   90.00
_cell.angle_beta   90.00
_cell.angle_gamma   90.00
#
_symmetry.space_group_name_H-M   'P 1'
#
loop_
_entity.id
_entity.type
_entity.pdbx_description
1 polymer ?
#
loop_
_entity_poly.entity_id
_entity_poly.type
_entity_poly.pdbx_seq_one_letter_code
_entity_poly.pdbx_strand_id
1 'polypeptide(L)'
;MSENNSVDLIFKYFPNLSEEQRRQFEALDALYHDWNAKINVISRKDIDNLYPHHVLHSLGIAKVINFRPGTSVMDIGTGGGFPGIPLAILFPEVKFHLVDSIGKKIRVANAVIEALGLKNAEAVHRNVIEEKGKFDFVVSRAVMDLSELYKLVKKNIAGKSTNALPNGIICLKGGDLAHEMTPFKKCSEVWNLSQYFDGEFFETKEVAYVMA
;
A
#
# COMPACT_ATOMS: atom_id res chain seq x y z
N MET A 1 -5.14 -21.21 13.61
CA MET A 1 -4.96 -19.75 13.54
C MET A 1 -6.17 -19.12 14.20
N SER A 2 -6.00 -18.06 14.99
CA SER A 2 -7.16 -17.33 15.50
C SER A 2 -7.87 -16.65 14.32
N GLU A 3 -9.20 -16.49 14.38
CA GLU A 3 -9.99 -15.81 13.32
C GLU A 3 -9.44 -14.43 12.94
N ASN A 4 -8.72 -13.79 13.85
CA ASN A 4 -8.11 -12.48 13.63
C ASN A 4 -6.85 -12.48 12.75
N ASN A 5 -6.27 -13.64 12.38
CA ASN A 5 -5.06 -13.76 11.56
C ASN A 5 -5.31 -14.56 10.27
N SER A 6 -6.56 -14.65 9.82
CA SER A 6 -6.93 -15.35 8.59
C SER A 6 -7.36 -14.37 7.49
N VAL A 7 -7.46 -14.87 6.26
CA VAL A 7 -8.00 -14.12 5.12
C VAL A 7 -9.45 -13.67 5.34
N ASP A 8 -10.21 -14.35 6.21
CA ASP A 8 -11.58 -13.99 6.56
C ASP A 8 -11.69 -12.57 7.10
N LEU A 9 -10.60 -12.08 7.72
CA LEU A 9 -10.52 -10.69 8.14
C LEU A 9 -10.66 -9.73 6.95
N ILE A 10 -10.07 -10.06 5.81
CA ILE A 10 -10.21 -9.25 4.59
C ILE A 10 -11.64 -9.31 4.08
N PHE A 11 -12.25 -10.50 4.05
CA PHE A 11 -13.62 -10.70 3.56
C PHE A 11 -14.66 -10.01 4.45
N LYS A 12 -14.40 -9.91 5.76
CA LYS A 12 -15.22 -9.15 6.71
C LYS A 12 -15.31 -7.67 6.33
N TYR A 13 -14.17 -7.05 6.03
CA TYR A 13 -14.11 -5.60 5.76
C TYR A 13 -14.31 -5.22 4.29
N PHE A 14 -14.17 -6.19 3.37
CA PHE A 14 -14.36 -6.05 1.93
C PHE A 14 -15.24 -7.19 1.40
N PRO A 15 -16.56 -7.18 1.70
CA PRO A 15 -17.46 -8.31 1.38
C PRO A 15 -17.73 -8.47 -0.13
N ASN A 16 -17.57 -7.41 -0.93
CA ASN A 16 -17.93 -7.37 -2.34
C ASN A 16 -16.79 -7.76 -3.29
N LEU A 17 -15.85 -8.58 -2.83
CA LEU A 17 -14.75 -9.08 -3.66
C LEU A 17 -15.27 -10.11 -4.67
N SER A 18 -14.76 -10.05 -5.91
CA SER A 18 -14.97 -11.12 -6.90
C SER A 18 -14.32 -12.42 -6.46
N GLU A 19 -14.71 -13.55 -7.06
CA GLU A 19 -14.08 -14.85 -6.79
C GLU A 19 -12.57 -14.84 -7.09
N GLU A 20 -12.15 -14.13 -8.14
CA GLU A 20 -10.74 -13.98 -8.48
C GLU A 20 -9.96 -13.23 -7.39
N GLN A 21 -10.49 -12.10 -6.93
CA GLN A 21 -9.89 -11.32 -5.83
C GLN A 21 -9.80 -12.14 -4.54
N ARG A 22 -10.85 -12.93 -4.22
CA ARG A 22 -10.82 -13.82 -3.04
C ARG A 22 -9.68 -14.83 -3.15
N ARG A 23 -9.56 -15.53 -4.28
CA ARG A 23 -8.46 -16.48 -4.54
C ARG A 23 -7.10 -15.82 -4.42
N GLN A 24 -6.95 -14.60 -4.95
CA GLN A 24 -5.70 -13.84 -4.88
C GLN A 24 -5.33 -13.49 -3.43
N PHE A 25 -6.30 -13.03 -2.62
CA PHE A 25 -6.05 -12.77 -1.20
C PHE A 25 -5.73 -14.04 -0.42
N GLU A 26 -6.42 -15.16 -0.67
CA GLU A 26 -6.17 -16.45 -0.03
C GLU A 26 -4.76 -16.98 -0.31
N ALA A 27 -4.24 -16.75 -1.50
CA ALA A 27 -2.92 -17.21 -1.91
C ALA A 27 -1.76 -16.45 -1.23
N LEU A 28 -1.99 -15.26 -0.69
CA LEU A 28 -0.93 -14.39 -0.14
C LEU A 28 -0.16 -15.05 1.00
N ASP A 29 -0.85 -15.76 1.90
CA ASP A 29 -0.22 -16.36 3.09
C ASP A 29 0.87 -17.35 2.69
N ALA A 30 0.53 -18.34 1.87
CA ALA A 30 1.47 -19.36 1.41
C ALA A 30 2.64 -18.73 0.61
N LEU A 31 2.33 -17.75 -0.26
CA LEU A 31 3.34 -17.07 -1.08
C LEU A 31 4.34 -16.30 -0.21
N TYR A 32 3.85 -15.50 0.75
CA TYR A 32 4.75 -14.70 1.59
C TYR A 32 5.52 -15.56 2.59
N HIS A 33 4.94 -16.64 3.13
CA HIS A 33 5.70 -17.57 3.98
C HIS A 33 6.83 -18.24 3.21
N ASP A 34 6.58 -18.74 2.00
CA ASP A 34 7.62 -19.37 1.16
C ASP A 34 8.74 -18.39 0.79
N TRP A 35 8.37 -17.19 0.36
CA TRP A 35 9.35 -16.18 -0.02
C TRP A 35 10.10 -15.59 1.17
N ASN A 36 9.42 -15.37 2.31
CA ASN A 36 10.05 -14.80 3.50
C ASN A 36 11.06 -15.75 4.15
N ALA A 37 10.90 -17.06 3.96
CA ALA A 37 11.91 -18.05 4.34
C ALA A 37 13.23 -17.88 3.56
N LYS A 38 13.17 -17.37 2.33
CA LYS A 38 14.32 -17.15 1.42
C LYS A 38 14.85 -15.72 1.50
N ILE A 39 13.96 -14.74 1.52
CA ILE A 39 14.27 -13.30 1.52
C ILE A 39 13.35 -12.61 2.52
N ASN A 40 13.92 -12.10 3.61
CA ASN A 40 13.18 -11.46 4.67
C ASN A 40 12.60 -10.10 4.20
N VAL A 41 11.34 -10.09 3.80
CA VAL A 41 10.58 -8.87 3.42
C VAL A 41 9.60 -8.44 4.49
N ILE A 42 9.21 -9.36 5.38
CA ILE A 42 8.42 -9.14 6.59
C ILE A 42 9.23 -9.65 7.77
N SER A 43 9.21 -8.96 8.90
CA SER A 43 9.86 -9.44 10.12
C SER A 43 9.41 -10.87 10.45
N ARG A 44 10.36 -11.73 10.84
CA ARG A 44 10.05 -13.11 11.26
C ARG A 44 9.08 -13.19 12.43
N LYS A 45 9.01 -12.15 13.26
CA LYS A 45 8.08 -12.07 14.39
C LYS A 45 6.68 -11.61 13.97
N ASP A 46 6.53 -11.11 12.73
CA ASP A 46 5.29 -10.48 12.26
C ASP A 46 4.70 -11.16 11.02
N ILE A 47 5.37 -12.17 10.46
CA ILE A 47 4.87 -12.89 9.29
C ILE A 47 3.55 -13.60 9.55
N ASP A 48 3.35 -14.11 10.77
CA ASP A 48 2.10 -14.76 11.19
C ASP A 48 0.94 -13.77 11.33
N ASN A 49 1.21 -12.46 11.31
CA ASN A 49 0.24 -11.37 11.28
C ASN A 49 0.07 -10.78 9.88
N LEU A 50 0.32 -11.55 8.82
CA LEU A 50 0.29 -11.07 7.44
C LEU A 50 -1.01 -10.32 7.12
N TYR A 51 -2.16 -10.91 7.42
CA TYR A 51 -3.44 -10.31 7.07
C TYR A 51 -3.76 -9.05 7.87
N PRO A 52 -3.70 -8.98 9.19
CA PRO A 52 -3.99 -7.73 9.91
C PRO A 52 -2.92 -6.65 9.70
N HIS A 53 -1.63 -6.98 9.85
CA HIS A 53 -0.57 -5.98 9.93
C HIS A 53 -0.03 -5.54 8.56
N HIS A 54 -0.22 -6.35 7.51
CA HIS A 54 0.33 -6.03 6.19
C HIS A 54 -0.75 -5.89 5.13
N VAL A 55 -1.65 -6.86 4.98
CA VAL A 55 -2.69 -6.81 3.95
C VAL A 55 -3.79 -5.81 4.31
N LEU A 56 -4.46 -5.98 5.45
CA LEU A 56 -5.56 -5.10 5.86
C LEU A 56 -5.07 -3.67 6.12
N HIS A 57 -3.89 -3.51 6.73
CA HIS A 57 -3.27 -2.19 6.87
C HIS A 57 -3.07 -1.49 5.52
N SER A 58 -2.58 -2.21 4.50
CA SER A 58 -2.45 -1.68 3.13
C SER A 58 -3.79 -1.24 2.54
N LEU A 59 -4.83 -2.04 2.77
CA LEU A 59 -6.20 -1.76 2.33
C LEU A 59 -6.87 -0.61 3.10
N GLY A 60 -6.26 -0.10 4.17
CA GLY A 60 -6.66 1.14 4.84
C GLY A 60 -6.76 2.32 3.89
N ILE A 61 -5.92 2.38 2.85
CA ILE A 61 -6.01 3.39 1.80
C ILE A 61 -7.36 3.35 1.09
N ALA A 62 -7.92 2.16 0.86
CA ALA A 62 -9.21 2.00 0.20
C ALA A 62 -10.43 2.43 1.07
N LYS A 63 -10.21 2.71 2.35
CA LYS A 63 -11.27 3.29 3.23
C LYS A 63 -11.39 4.80 3.05
N VAL A 64 -10.36 5.45 2.51
CA VAL A 64 -10.34 6.90 2.33
C VAL A 64 -10.45 7.33 0.87
N ILE A 65 -10.13 6.46 -0.07
CA ILE A 65 -10.30 6.70 -1.50
C ILE A 65 -10.72 5.44 -2.25
N ASN A 66 -11.68 5.58 -3.14
CA ASN A 66 -12.00 4.58 -4.15
C ASN A 66 -11.43 5.06 -5.50
N PHE A 67 -10.31 4.49 -5.92
CA PHE A 67 -9.65 4.86 -7.15
C PHE A 67 -10.54 4.58 -8.37
N ARG A 68 -10.63 5.53 -9.29
CA ARG A 68 -11.34 5.35 -10.56
C ARG A 68 -10.56 4.43 -11.51
N PRO A 69 -11.25 3.70 -12.39
CA PRO A 69 -10.59 2.98 -13.49
C PRO A 69 -9.61 3.87 -14.27
N GLY A 70 -8.44 3.31 -14.57
CA GLY A 70 -7.38 4.01 -15.28
C GLY A 70 -6.47 4.90 -14.42
N THR A 71 -6.76 5.06 -13.12
CA THR A 71 -5.85 5.73 -12.18
C THR A 71 -4.47 5.06 -12.19
N SER A 72 -3.42 5.86 -12.06
CA SER A 72 -2.04 5.40 -11.93
C SER A 72 -1.48 5.69 -10.55
N VAL A 73 -0.93 4.68 -9.90
CA VAL A 73 -0.42 4.75 -8.52
C VAL A 73 1.03 4.27 -8.49
N MET A 74 1.93 5.06 -7.91
CA MET A 74 3.30 4.63 -7.60
C MET A 74 3.40 4.27 -6.12
N ASP A 75 3.89 3.06 -5.82
CA ASP A 75 4.21 2.62 -4.47
C ASP A 75 5.72 2.71 -4.24
N ILE A 76 6.16 3.61 -3.38
CA ILE A 76 7.57 3.83 -3.12
C ILE A 76 8.06 3.13 -1.85
N GLY A 77 9.24 2.50 -1.95
CA GLY A 77 9.76 1.68 -0.86
C GLY A 77 8.86 0.48 -0.60
N THR A 78 8.31 -0.09 -1.68
CA THR A 78 7.29 -1.15 -1.62
C THR A 78 7.72 -2.39 -0.84
N GLY A 79 9.02 -2.61 -0.67
CA GLY A 79 9.54 -3.80 -0.01
C GLY A 79 9.12 -5.08 -0.72
N GLY A 80 8.42 -5.94 -0.02
CA GLY A 80 7.83 -7.14 -0.59
C GLY A 80 6.53 -6.92 -1.36
N GLY A 81 6.12 -5.67 -1.63
CA GLY A 81 4.91 -5.34 -2.38
C GLY A 81 3.79 -4.69 -1.55
N PHE A 82 4.13 -4.04 -0.42
CA PHE A 82 3.14 -3.39 0.45
C PHE A 82 3.31 -1.86 0.48
N PRO A 83 2.25 -1.09 0.21
CA PRO A 83 0.83 -1.49 0.07
C PRO A 83 0.41 -1.89 -1.35
N GLY A 84 1.28 -1.83 -2.36
CA GLY A 84 0.93 -1.93 -3.77
C GLY A 84 0.20 -3.21 -4.19
N ILE A 85 0.65 -4.40 -3.76
CA ILE A 85 0.03 -5.68 -4.15
C ILE A 85 -1.39 -5.83 -3.59
N PRO A 86 -1.66 -5.63 -2.29
CA PRO A 86 -3.03 -5.66 -1.79
C PRO A 86 -3.97 -4.68 -2.50
N LEU A 87 -3.48 -3.48 -2.81
CA LEU A 87 -4.25 -2.49 -3.55
C LEU A 87 -4.49 -2.91 -5.01
N ALA A 88 -3.50 -3.53 -5.66
CA ALA A 88 -3.64 -4.03 -7.03
C ALA A 88 -4.67 -5.17 -7.13
N ILE A 89 -4.76 -6.03 -6.11
CA ILE A 89 -5.82 -7.05 -6.02
C ILE A 89 -7.19 -6.36 -5.90
N LEU A 90 -7.31 -5.37 -5.02
CA LEU A 90 -8.59 -4.71 -4.74
C LEU A 90 -9.08 -3.85 -5.93
N PHE A 91 -8.16 -3.21 -6.66
CA PHE A 91 -8.44 -2.29 -7.76
C PHE A 91 -7.87 -2.80 -9.09
N PRO A 92 -8.49 -3.80 -9.74
CA PRO A 92 -7.94 -4.43 -10.95
C PRO A 92 -7.84 -3.50 -12.17
N GLU A 93 -8.60 -2.39 -12.19
CA GLU A 93 -8.59 -1.40 -13.27
C GLU A 93 -7.65 -0.21 -13.01
N VAL A 94 -6.88 -0.23 -11.90
CA VAL A 94 -5.89 0.78 -11.50
C VAL A 94 -4.49 0.25 -11.80
N LYS A 95 -3.60 1.08 -12.30
CA LYS A 95 -2.22 0.71 -12.62
C LYS A 95 -1.31 0.99 -11.43
N PHE A 96 -0.57 -0.03 -10.99
CA PHE A 96 0.35 0.07 -9.87
C PHE A 96 1.80 -0.12 -10.33
N HIS A 97 2.63 0.88 -10.07
CA HIS A 97 4.07 0.89 -10.33
C HIS A 97 4.82 0.86 -8.99
N LEU A 98 5.36 -0.30 -8.62
CA LEU A 98 6.01 -0.55 -7.33
C LEU A 98 7.51 -0.34 -7.47
N VAL A 99 8.11 0.51 -6.62
CA VAL A 99 9.52 0.85 -6.69
C VAL A 99 10.23 0.60 -5.36
N ASP A 100 11.37 -0.07 -5.41
CA ASP A 100 12.28 -0.23 -4.26
C ASP A 100 13.74 -0.25 -4.75
N SER A 101 14.64 0.33 -3.95
CA SER A 101 16.08 0.34 -4.23
C SER A 101 16.79 -0.98 -3.88
N ILE A 102 16.07 -1.93 -3.28
CA ILE A 102 16.61 -3.23 -2.86
C ILE A 102 16.13 -4.32 -3.80
N GLY A 103 16.97 -4.70 -4.78
CA GLY A 103 16.61 -5.63 -5.84
C GLY A 103 16.10 -7.00 -5.36
N LYS A 104 16.60 -7.52 -4.22
CA LYS A 104 16.09 -8.78 -3.66
C LYS A 104 14.64 -8.69 -3.19
N LYS A 105 14.18 -7.52 -2.72
CA LYS A 105 12.78 -7.29 -2.33
C LYS A 105 11.89 -7.21 -3.56
N ILE A 106 12.32 -6.52 -4.60
CA ILE A 106 11.63 -6.46 -5.89
C ILE A 106 11.48 -7.82 -6.53
N ARG A 107 12.46 -8.72 -6.36
CA ARG A 107 12.33 -10.12 -6.80
C ARG A 107 11.13 -10.81 -6.14
N VAL A 108 10.93 -10.61 -4.84
CA VAL A 108 9.78 -11.15 -4.12
C VAL A 108 8.48 -10.55 -4.64
N ALA A 109 8.42 -9.22 -4.75
CA ALA A 109 7.22 -8.54 -5.24
C ALA A 109 6.83 -9.02 -6.64
N ASN A 110 7.77 -9.13 -7.58
CA ASN A 110 7.50 -9.66 -8.93
C ASN A 110 7.04 -11.11 -8.92
N ALA A 111 7.63 -11.96 -8.09
CA ALA A 111 7.22 -13.36 -7.99
C ALA A 111 5.80 -13.50 -7.44
N VAL A 112 5.41 -12.66 -6.47
CA VAL A 112 4.03 -12.63 -5.96
C VAL A 112 3.07 -12.09 -7.02
N ILE A 113 3.40 -10.99 -7.72
CA ILE A 113 2.62 -10.45 -8.84
C ILE A 113 2.37 -11.51 -9.90
N GLU A 114 3.41 -12.24 -10.31
CA GLU A 114 3.33 -13.32 -11.29
C GLU A 114 2.45 -14.48 -10.82
N ALA A 115 2.68 -14.96 -9.59
CA ALA A 115 1.93 -16.07 -9.01
C ALA A 115 0.43 -15.77 -8.87
N LEU A 116 0.08 -14.51 -8.56
CA LEU A 116 -1.31 -14.04 -8.48
C LEU A 116 -1.92 -13.70 -9.84
N GLY A 117 -1.14 -13.69 -10.92
CA GLY A 117 -1.59 -13.32 -12.27
C GLY A 117 -2.02 -11.85 -12.41
N LEU A 118 -1.53 -10.96 -11.56
CA LEU A 118 -1.86 -9.53 -11.61
C LEU A 118 -1.35 -8.90 -12.90
N LYS A 119 -2.25 -8.29 -13.68
CA LYS A 119 -1.92 -7.63 -14.96
C LYS A 119 -1.78 -6.11 -14.83
N ASN A 120 -2.12 -5.58 -13.68
CA ASN A 120 -2.19 -4.15 -13.38
C ASN A 120 -1.09 -3.70 -12.42
N ALA A 121 -0.12 -4.55 -12.10
CA ALA A 121 1.00 -4.24 -11.23
C ALA A 121 2.33 -4.68 -11.86
N GLU A 122 3.36 -3.86 -11.65
CA GLU A 122 4.76 -4.17 -11.98
C GLU A 122 5.66 -3.69 -10.84
N ALA A 123 6.72 -4.42 -10.54
CA ALA A 123 7.70 -4.02 -9.53
C ALA A 123 9.08 -3.81 -10.17
N VAL A 124 9.67 -2.63 -9.94
CA VAL A 124 10.90 -2.16 -10.59
C VAL A 124 11.99 -1.88 -9.56
N HIS A 125 13.15 -2.49 -9.76
CA HIS A 125 14.36 -2.18 -8.99
C HIS A 125 14.93 -0.85 -9.46
N ARG A 126 14.64 0.21 -8.71
CA ARG A 126 15.06 1.57 -9.04
C ARG A 126 15.13 2.45 -7.80
N ASN A 127 16.08 3.38 -7.78
CA ASN A 127 16.03 4.48 -6.84
C ASN A 127 14.93 5.46 -7.27
N VAL A 128 14.04 5.85 -6.36
CA VAL A 128 12.94 6.76 -6.66
C VAL A 128 13.39 8.13 -7.20
N ILE A 129 14.61 8.56 -6.87
CA ILE A 129 15.21 9.79 -7.42
C ILE A 129 15.31 9.73 -8.96
N GLU A 130 15.54 8.53 -9.50
CA GLU A 130 15.68 8.27 -10.94
C GLU A 130 14.34 8.06 -11.65
N GLU A 131 13.23 7.95 -10.86
CA GLU A 131 11.91 7.77 -11.44
C GLU A 131 11.45 9.04 -12.15
N LYS A 132 11.02 8.90 -13.40
CA LYS A 132 10.58 10.00 -14.27
C LYS A 132 9.08 9.94 -14.59
N GLY A 133 8.42 8.84 -14.26
CA GLY A 133 6.99 8.63 -14.47
C GLY A 133 6.13 9.67 -13.75
N LYS A 134 4.92 9.88 -14.27
CA LYS A 134 3.88 10.71 -13.65
C LYS A 134 2.73 9.81 -13.24
N PHE A 135 2.26 9.98 -12.01
CA PHE A 135 1.23 9.18 -11.39
C PHE A 135 0.17 10.07 -10.75
N ASP A 136 -1.05 9.59 -10.71
CA ASP A 136 -2.13 10.32 -10.02
C ASP A 136 -1.88 10.33 -8.52
N PHE A 137 -1.43 9.21 -7.97
CA PHE A 137 -1.07 9.12 -6.55
C PHE A 137 0.29 8.45 -6.35
N VAL A 138 0.96 8.90 -5.29
CA VAL A 138 2.09 8.19 -4.72
C VAL A 138 1.65 7.63 -3.38
N VAL A 139 1.78 6.31 -3.20
CA VAL A 139 1.50 5.65 -1.94
C VAL A 139 2.79 5.18 -1.28
N SER A 140 2.79 5.10 0.04
CA SER A 140 3.94 4.60 0.79
C SER A 140 3.52 4.08 2.16
N ARG A 141 4.33 3.17 2.73
CA ARG A 141 4.17 2.68 4.08
C ARG A 141 5.46 2.80 4.88
N ALA A 142 5.46 3.69 5.90
CA ALA A 142 6.53 3.83 6.90
C ALA A 142 7.96 3.98 6.34
N VAL A 143 8.14 4.74 5.25
CA VAL A 143 9.46 4.84 4.58
C VAL A 143 10.32 5.96 5.17
N MET A 144 9.76 7.16 5.35
CA MET A 144 10.48 8.36 5.79
C MET A 144 9.51 9.42 6.31
N ASP A 145 10.04 10.55 6.79
CA ASP A 145 9.25 11.74 7.11
C ASP A 145 8.46 12.23 5.90
N LEU A 146 7.25 12.74 6.14
CA LEU A 146 6.33 13.14 5.07
C LEU A 146 6.84 14.33 4.25
N SER A 147 7.57 15.27 4.88
CA SER A 147 8.17 16.41 4.17
C SER A 147 9.31 15.98 3.27
N GLU A 148 10.10 15.01 3.69
CA GLU A 148 11.17 14.41 2.86
C GLU A 148 10.56 13.66 1.70
N LEU A 149 9.55 12.84 1.95
CA LEU A 149 8.81 12.11 0.93
C LEU A 149 8.21 13.06 -0.10
N TYR A 150 7.51 14.10 0.35
CA TYR A 150 6.91 15.10 -0.53
C TYR A 150 7.93 15.75 -1.46
N LYS A 151 9.06 16.22 -0.92
CA LYS A 151 10.15 16.82 -1.73
C LYS A 151 10.67 15.86 -2.79
N LEU A 152 10.77 14.59 -2.44
CA LEU A 152 11.32 13.55 -3.30
C LEU A 152 10.38 13.22 -4.47
N VAL A 153 9.06 13.11 -4.23
CA VAL A 153 8.12 12.54 -5.19
C VAL A 153 7.14 13.55 -5.82
N LYS A 154 7.08 14.82 -5.36
CA LYS A 154 6.18 15.82 -5.96
C LYS A 154 6.38 15.97 -7.47
N LYS A 155 7.62 15.78 -7.94
CA LYS A 155 7.94 15.76 -9.38
C LYS A 155 7.26 14.63 -10.15
N ASN A 156 6.82 13.56 -9.47
CA ASN A 156 6.19 12.38 -10.05
C ASN A 156 4.66 12.45 -10.00
N ILE A 157 4.07 13.49 -9.42
CA ILE A 157 2.62 13.63 -9.35
C ILE A 157 2.10 14.32 -10.60
N ALA A 158 1.06 13.75 -11.21
CA ALA A 158 0.41 14.30 -12.40
C ALA A 158 -0.43 15.53 -12.05
N GLY A 159 -0.44 16.54 -12.93
CA GLY A 159 -1.12 17.80 -12.66
C GLY A 159 -2.64 17.75 -12.80
N LYS A 160 -3.20 16.78 -13.57
CA LYS A 160 -4.65 16.68 -13.79
C LYS A 160 -5.26 15.63 -12.87
N SER A 161 -6.15 16.05 -11.99
CA SER A 161 -6.88 15.16 -11.08
C SER A 161 -8.18 14.69 -11.69
N THR A 162 -8.50 13.40 -11.52
CA THR A 162 -9.73 12.76 -11.98
C THR A 162 -10.48 12.00 -10.89
N ASN A 163 -9.83 11.72 -9.79
CA ASN A 163 -10.37 11.03 -8.63
C ASN A 163 -11.14 11.97 -7.70
N ALA A 164 -11.80 11.44 -6.67
CA ALA A 164 -12.52 12.23 -5.67
C ALA A 164 -11.57 13.11 -4.84
N LEU A 165 -10.40 12.59 -4.50
CA LEU A 165 -9.30 13.39 -3.96
C LEU A 165 -8.45 13.94 -5.11
N PRO A 166 -7.95 15.18 -5.02
CA PRO A 166 -6.91 15.68 -5.91
C PRO A 166 -5.68 14.76 -5.90
N ASN A 167 -4.88 14.82 -6.97
CA ASN A 167 -3.66 14.03 -7.04
C ASN A 167 -2.70 14.41 -5.91
N GLY A 168 -2.03 13.42 -5.34
CA GLY A 168 -1.18 13.66 -4.17
C GLY A 168 -0.50 12.41 -3.63
N ILE A 169 -0.11 12.50 -2.38
CA ILE A 169 0.58 11.43 -1.65
C ILE A 169 -0.37 10.86 -0.60
N ILE A 170 -0.41 9.54 -0.47
CA ILE A 170 -1.18 8.82 0.55
C ILE A 170 -0.22 7.89 1.29
N CYS A 171 -0.03 8.15 2.59
CA CYS A 171 0.89 7.38 3.43
C CYS A 171 0.16 6.60 4.51
N LEU A 172 0.57 5.34 4.69
CA LEU A 172 0.24 4.57 5.87
C LEU A 172 1.28 4.84 6.95
N LYS A 173 0.86 5.39 8.04
CA LYS A 173 1.69 5.83 9.16
C LYS A 173 1.24 5.20 10.48
N GLY A 174 2.04 5.39 11.51
CA GLY A 174 1.70 5.01 12.88
C GLY A 174 2.30 5.98 13.87
N GLY A 175 1.62 6.17 15.02
CA GLY A 175 2.02 7.12 16.03
C GLY A 175 1.49 8.53 15.80
N ASP A 176 2.03 9.51 16.53
CA ASP A 176 1.58 10.91 16.44
C ASP A 176 2.16 11.60 15.20
N LEU A 177 1.27 11.98 14.27
CA LEU A 177 1.63 12.68 13.04
C LEU A 177 1.56 14.22 13.15
N ALA A 178 1.21 14.78 14.29
CA ALA A 178 0.96 16.23 14.42
C ALA A 178 2.15 17.08 13.94
N HIS A 179 3.37 16.64 14.22
CA HIS A 179 4.59 17.31 13.77
C HIS A 179 4.79 17.18 12.26
N GLU A 180 4.69 15.96 11.72
CA GLU A 180 4.86 15.71 10.28
C GLU A 180 3.81 16.44 9.42
N MET A 181 2.58 16.59 9.92
CA MET A 181 1.48 17.24 9.21
C MET A 181 1.52 18.79 9.28
N THR A 182 2.32 19.36 10.19
CA THR A 182 2.38 20.83 10.37
C THR A 182 2.66 21.61 9.09
N PRO A 183 3.59 21.22 8.20
CA PRO A 183 3.83 21.92 6.95
C PRO A 183 2.66 21.83 5.94
N PHE A 184 1.75 20.87 6.12
CA PHE A 184 0.71 20.50 5.15
C PHE A 184 -0.71 20.84 5.63
N LYS A 185 -0.90 21.53 6.75
CA LYS A 185 -2.21 21.80 7.38
C LYS A 185 -3.31 22.30 6.45
N LYS A 186 -2.96 22.98 5.34
CA LYS A 186 -3.93 23.56 4.40
C LYS A 186 -4.27 22.63 3.22
N CYS A 187 -3.52 21.57 3.02
CA CYS A 187 -3.62 20.69 1.86
C CYS A 187 -3.51 19.21 2.23
N SER A 188 -3.93 18.85 3.42
CA SER A 188 -3.81 17.48 3.93
C SER A 188 -5.02 17.06 4.75
N GLU A 189 -5.21 15.74 4.82
CA GLU A 189 -6.19 15.10 5.67
C GLU A 189 -5.56 13.88 6.34
N VAL A 190 -6.06 13.51 7.53
CA VAL A 190 -5.61 12.33 8.28
C VAL A 190 -6.82 11.57 8.77
N TRP A 191 -6.82 10.25 8.58
CA TRP A 191 -7.86 9.34 9.06
C TRP A 191 -7.24 8.28 9.96
N ASN A 192 -7.79 8.12 11.16
CA ASN A 192 -7.39 7.04 12.06
C ASN A 192 -8.06 5.74 11.60
N LEU A 193 -7.25 4.68 11.45
CA LEU A 193 -7.73 3.39 10.95
C LEU A 193 -8.58 2.60 11.96
N SER A 194 -8.54 2.94 13.25
CA SER A 194 -9.46 2.38 14.24
C SER A 194 -10.93 2.72 14.01
N GLN A 195 -11.21 3.73 13.18
CA GLN A 195 -12.57 4.06 12.74
C GLN A 195 -13.14 3.05 11.72
N TYR A 196 -12.26 2.27 11.08
CA TYR A 196 -12.60 1.36 10.00
C TYR A 196 -12.31 -0.10 10.32
N PHE A 197 -11.35 -0.37 11.19
CA PHE A 197 -10.88 -1.72 11.51
C PHE A 197 -10.79 -1.91 13.02
N ASP A 198 -11.26 -3.05 13.50
CA ASP A 198 -11.14 -3.44 14.90
C ASP A 198 -9.73 -3.96 15.21
N GLY A 199 -9.32 -3.87 16.47
CA GLY A 199 -8.09 -4.42 17.01
C GLY A 199 -7.06 -3.38 17.43
N GLU A 200 -6.33 -3.69 18.48
CA GLU A 200 -5.32 -2.82 19.11
C GLU A 200 -4.27 -2.29 18.12
N PHE A 201 -3.91 -3.12 17.12
CA PHE A 201 -2.95 -2.72 16.08
C PHE A 201 -3.38 -1.44 15.35
N PHE A 202 -4.67 -1.25 15.10
CA PHE A 202 -5.20 -0.12 14.34
C PHE A 202 -5.42 1.15 15.17
N GLU A 203 -5.36 1.08 16.49
CA GLU A 203 -5.53 2.24 17.38
C GLU A 203 -4.51 3.35 17.11
N THR A 204 -3.31 2.97 16.67
CA THR A 204 -2.21 3.89 16.39
C THR A 204 -1.91 4.02 14.89
N LYS A 205 -2.73 3.45 14.01
CA LYS A 205 -2.48 3.49 12.56
C LYS A 205 -3.35 4.52 11.88
N GLU A 206 -2.75 5.25 10.95
CA GLU A 206 -3.38 6.36 10.27
C GLU A 206 -3.08 6.32 8.76
N VAL A 207 -4.01 6.86 7.98
CA VAL A 207 -3.80 7.24 6.59
C VAL A 207 -3.62 8.75 6.55
N ALA A 208 -2.46 9.21 6.11
CA ALA A 208 -2.17 10.62 5.88
C ALA A 208 -2.20 10.91 4.37
N TYR A 209 -2.97 11.91 3.97
CA TYR A 209 -3.02 12.38 2.59
C TYR A 209 -2.49 13.82 2.52
N VAL A 210 -1.70 14.09 1.48
CA VAL A 210 -1.22 15.44 1.14
C VAL A 210 -1.48 15.69 -0.35
N MET A 211 -2.25 16.73 -0.65
CA MET A 211 -2.43 17.21 -2.01
C MET A 211 -1.13 17.83 -2.52
N ALA A 212 -0.78 17.56 -3.78
CA ALA A 212 0.44 18.08 -4.43
C ALA A 212 0.17 19.25 -5.35
#